data_0ce01e8231ec057abf520c2fde53a1b9
#
_entry.id   0ce01e8231ec057abf520c2fde53a1b9
#
_cell.length_a   1.000
_cell.length_b   1.000
_cell.length_c   1.000
_cell.angle_alpha   90.00
_cell.angle_beta   90.00
_cell.angle_gamma   90.00
#
_symmetry.space_group_name_H-M   'P 1'
#
loop_
_entity.id
_entity.type
_entity.pdbx_description
1 polymer ?
#
loop_
_entity_poly.entity_id
_entity_poly.type
_entity_poly.pdbx_seq_one_letter_code
_entity_poly.pdbx_strand_id
1 'polypeptide(L)'
;MQDIDLLAIVTRPDFQSGIGPIGDHLGLSRFAAKRPGLVVRTIVLNHRDAHVHIEGGASLITPGDEAPIDLARVRLALYMPVSLEVEETNFARVAADEPYPRFAAQQWRPLTEYVEHLLQQTTRCVNTPGATRRANNKLIQLEALRRAGLVPPLTAVSTGYPRQGALAARASLVRKNVSEGGWKSSTEFSPARLVGKEAPDERLPAIWQIPIQADHEYRVYVMGDEVIFVRLEREAAVTDVRITQAGRPRARIVEGDANWRARMLGAARALDLDYAVVDAMPVGDDLAILEVNANGVWWFLPADVANLLEGRFHAFLDRLLADVKHPGNGSLGPR
;
A
#
# COMPACT_ATOMS: atom_id res chain seq x y z
N MET A 1 22.08 22.29 -6.27
CA MET A 1 20.86 21.44 -6.32
C MET A 1 19.74 22.14 -5.58
N GLN A 2 18.52 21.96 -6.03
CA GLN A 2 17.33 22.58 -5.45
C GLN A 2 16.84 21.76 -4.23
N ASP A 3 16.31 22.43 -3.21
CA ASP A 3 15.60 21.77 -2.11
C ASP A 3 14.27 21.22 -2.61
N ILE A 4 13.86 20.07 -2.10
CA ILE A 4 12.64 19.37 -2.49
C ILE A 4 11.72 19.30 -1.28
N ASP A 5 10.54 19.91 -1.40
CA ASP A 5 9.54 19.89 -0.33
C ASP A 5 8.89 18.52 -0.20
N LEU A 6 8.53 17.90 -1.32
CA LEU A 6 7.90 16.58 -1.36
C LEU A 6 8.52 15.72 -2.46
N LEU A 7 9.14 14.62 -2.05
CA LEU A 7 9.56 13.53 -2.94
C LEU A 7 8.57 12.37 -2.83
N ALA A 8 7.86 12.07 -3.92
CA ALA A 8 6.98 10.91 -3.97
C ALA A 8 7.65 9.76 -4.72
N ILE A 9 7.78 8.61 -4.06
CA ILE A 9 8.22 7.35 -4.65
C ILE A 9 6.99 6.51 -4.90
N VAL A 10 6.67 6.28 -6.16
CA VAL A 10 5.40 5.66 -6.60
C VAL A 10 5.65 4.54 -7.60
N THR A 11 4.62 3.77 -7.87
CA THR A 11 4.61 2.82 -8.99
C THR A 11 4.46 3.56 -10.32
N ARG A 12 5.00 2.99 -11.39
CA ARG A 12 4.90 3.55 -12.75
C ARG A 12 3.44 3.87 -13.12
N PRO A 13 3.16 5.07 -13.69
CA PRO A 13 1.80 5.45 -14.06
C PRO A 13 1.13 4.54 -15.10
N ASP A 14 1.93 3.91 -15.97
CA ASP A 14 1.46 2.95 -16.99
C ASP A 14 1.26 1.53 -16.46
N PHE A 15 1.52 1.29 -15.17
CA PHE A 15 1.27 0.00 -14.56
C PHE A 15 -0.22 -0.34 -14.64
N GLN A 16 -0.52 -1.51 -15.23
CA GLN A 16 -1.88 -2.03 -15.35
C GLN A 16 -2.27 -2.77 -14.07
N SER A 17 -3.15 -2.16 -13.28
CA SER A 17 -3.82 -2.85 -12.18
C SER A 17 -4.95 -3.73 -12.73
N GLY A 18 -5.52 -4.60 -11.90
CA GLY A 18 -6.71 -5.39 -12.26
C GLY A 18 -7.96 -4.57 -12.64
N ILE A 19 -7.90 -3.25 -12.47
CA ILE A 19 -8.99 -2.28 -12.74
C ILE A 19 -8.57 -1.18 -13.73
N GLY A 20 -7.42 -1.29 -14.37
CA GLY A 20 -6.90 -0.34 -15.36
C GLY A 20 -5.57 0.31 -14.96
N PRO A 21 -5.07 1.27 -15.76
CA PRO A 21 -3.81 1.96 -15.49
C PRO A 21 -3.92 2.82 -14.22
N ILE A 22 -2.85 2.84 -13.43
CA ILE A 22 -2.80 3.57 -12.15
C ILE A 22 -2.79 5.09 -12.37
N GLY A 23 -2.05 5.60 -13.34
CA GLY A 23 -1.92 7.02 -13.60
C GLY A 23 -1.40 7.83 -12.41
N ASP A 24 -1.84 9.08 -12.31
CA ASP A 24 -1.60 9.95 -11.13
C ASP A 24 -2.64 9.63 -10.03
N HIS A 25 -2.56 8.44 -9.47
CA HIS A 25 -3.54 7.88 -8.53
C HIS A 25 -3.62 8.60 -7.18
N LEU A 26 -2.62 9.42 -6.85
CA LEU A 26 -2.57 10.22 -5.63
C LEU A 26 -2.93 11.70 -5.89
N GLY A 27 -3.14 12.09 -7.14
CA GLY A 27 -3.41 13.47 -7.53
C GLY A 27 -2.25 14.44 -7.27
N LEU A 28 -0.99 13.96 -7.30
CA LEU A 28 0.18 14.76 -6.96
C LEU A 28 0.43 15.88 -7.97
N SER A 29 0.10 15.70 -9.24
CA SER A 29 0.15 16.77 -10.23
C SER A 29 -0.81 17.90 -9.87
N ARG A 30 -2.02 17.59 -9.42
CA ARG A 30 -3.00 18.57 -8.94
C ARG A 30 -2.60 19.19 -7.60
N PHE A 31 -1.95 18.42 -6.73
CA PHE A 31 -1.38 18.92 -5.48
C PHE A 31 -0.34 20.01 -5.77
N ALA A 32 0.62 19.72 -6.63
CA ALA A 32 1.68 20.66 -7.04
C ALA A 32 1.12 21.91 -7.75
N ALA A 33 0.20 21.72 -8.70
CA ALA A 33 -0.40 22.84 -9.45
C ALA A 33 -1.11 23.86 -8.55
N LYS A 34 -1.68 23.45 -7.43
CA LYS A 34 -2.34 24.33 -6.45
C LYS A 34 -1.36 25.00 -5.47
N ARG A 35 -0.06 24.66 -5.52
CA ARG A 35 0.98 25.13 -4.58
C ARG A 35 2.26 25.53 -5.33
N PRO A 36 2.21 26.61 -6.12
CA PRO A 36 3.32 26.98 -7.02
C PRO A 36 4.64 27.30 -6.28
N GLY A 37 4.60 27.48 -4.96
CA GLY A 37 5.79 27.69 -4.13
C GLY A 37 6.45 26.40 -3.62
N LEU A 38 5.82 25.22 -3.83
CA LEU A 38 6.39 23.93 -3.38
C LEU A 38 7.08 23.23 -4.54
N VAL A 39 8.23 22.63 -4.23
CA VAL A 39 8.97 21.75 -5.14
C VAL A 39 8.53 20.33 -4.88
N VAL A 40 7.69 19.80 -5.76
CA VAL A 40 7.19 18.43 -5.71
C VAL A 40 7.84 17.62 -6.82
N ARG A 41 8.44 16.50 -6.48
CA ARG A 41 9.05 15.55 -7.42
C ARG A 41 8.44 14.17 -7.24
N THR A 42 8.14 13.52 -8.34
CA THR A 42 7.63 12.13 -8.35
C THR A 42 8.61 11.26 -9.09
N ILE A 43 9.00 10.15 -8.48
CA ILE A 43 9.96 9.20 -9.06
C ILE A 43 9.43 7.77 -8.98
N VAL A 44 9.91 6.94 -9.89
CA VAL A 44 9.81 5.49 -9.84
C VAL A 44 11.19 4.94 -9.52
N LEU A 45 11.34 4.31 -8.36
CA LEU A 45 12.63 3.77 -7.93
C LEU A 45 12.81 2.36 -8.51
N ASN A 46 13.33 2.30 -9.71
CA ASN A 46 13.73 1.06 -10.37
C ASN A 46 14.90 1.32 -11.33
N HIS A 47 15.49 0.26 -11.87
CA HIS A 47 16.69 0.31 -12.71
C HIS A 47 16.49 0.95 -14.09
N ARG A 48 15.25 1.12 -14.58
CA ARG A 48 14.96 1.77 -15.87
C ARG A 48 14.73 3.27 -15.73
N ASP A 49 14.04 3.64 -14.65
CA ASP A 49 13.50 4.98 -14.49
C ASP A 49 14.35 5.83 -13.52
N ALA A 50 15.34 5.22 -12.86
CA ALA A 50 16.21 5.94 -11.93
C ALA A 50 17.67 5.50 -12.04
N HIS A 51 18.57 6.48 -12.09
CA HIS A 51 20.00 6.29 -11.90
C HIS A 51 20.37 6.70 -10.46
N VAL A 52 21.02 5.82 -9.71
CA VAL A 52 21.45 6.09 -8.32
C VAL A 52 22.94 6.25 -8.28
N HIS A 53 23.42 7.35 -7.70
CA HIS A 53 24.84 7.64 -7.50
C HIS A 53 25.11 7.99 -6.03
N ILE A 54 26.04 7.28 -5.42
CA ILE A 54 26.41 7.44 -4.00
C ILE A 54 27.93 7.64 -3.93
N GLU A 55 28.36 8.82 -3.48
CA GLU A 55 29.76 9.16 -3.37
C GLU A 55 30.00 10.21 -2.27
N GLY A 56 31.02 10.01 -1.43
CA GLY A 56 31.48 11.02 -0.46
C GLY A 56 30.40 11.51 0.52
N GLY A 57 29.40 10.69 0.82
CA GLY A 57 28.27 11.05 1.69
C GLY A 57 27.10 11.70 0.95
N ALA A 58 27.23 12.01 -0.35
CA ALA A 58 26.13 12.43 -1.20
C ALA A 58 25.37 11.21 -1.75
N SER A 59 24.05 11.30 -1.80
CA SER A 59 23.17 10.26 -2.32
C SER A 59 22.19 10.87 -3.29
N LEU A 60 22.46 10.67 -4.58
CA LEU A 60 21.74 11.28 -5.68
C LEU A 60 20.87 10.24 -6.39
N ILE A 61 19.64 10.60 -6.69
CA ILE A 61 18.76 9.86 -7.61
C ILE A 61 18.48 10.75 -8.81
N THR A 62 18.78 10.26 -9.99
CA THR A 62 18.46 10.96 -11.26
C THR A 62 17.33 10.20 -11.96
N PRO A 63 16.10 10.73 -11.97
CA PRO A 63 14.97 10.10 -12.67
C PRO A 63 15.08 10.37 -14.17
N GLY A 64 15.26 9.34 -14.98
CA GLY A 64 15.39 9.48 -16.43
C GLY A 64 16.41 10.54 -16.84
N ASP A 65 16.02 11.49 -17.66
CA ASP A 65 16.83 12.63 -18.15
C ASP A 65 16.66 13.90 -17.29
N GLU A 66 16.05 13.78 -16.10
CA GLU A 66 15.77 14.92 -15.24
C GLU A 66 16.98 15.31 -14.36
N ALA A 67 16.90 16.46 -13.70
CA ALA A 67 17.95 16.89 -12.77
C ALA A 67 18.05 15.94 -11.55
N PRO A 68 19.27 15.65 -11.07
CA PRO A 68 19.48 14.78 -9.92
C PRO A 68 18.86 15.34 -8.64
N ILE A 69 18.34 14.44 -7.83
CA ILE A 69 17.75 14.67 -6.52
C ILE A 69 18.74 14.26 -5.46
N ASP A 70 19.14 15.19 -4.60
CA ASP A 70 19.92 14.90 -3.40
C ASP A 70 18.96 14.53 -2.25
N LEU A 71 19.05 13.30 -1.76
CA LEU A 71 18.18 12.79 -0.71
C LEU A 71 18.30 13.59 0.59
N ALA A 72 19.46 14.17 0.88
CA ALA A 72 19.68 15.00 2.08
C ALA A 72 18.93 16.35 2.01
N ARG A 73 18.42 16.73 0.83
CA ARG A 73 17.68 17.97 0.58
C ARG A 73 16.17 17.78 0.42
N VAL A 74 15.67 16.61 0.78
CA VAL A 74 14.26 16.27 0.77
C VAL A 74 13.65 16.51 2.15
N ARG A 75 12.58 17.30 2.23
CA ARG A 75 11.86 17.58 3.49
C ARG A 75 10.92 16.44 3.89
N LEU A 76 10.09 16.01 2.97
CA LEU A 76 9.09 14.95 3.15
C LEU A 76 9.20 13.95 2.01
N ALA A 77 9.30 12.68 2.33
CA ALA A 77 9.22 11.59 1.37
C ALA A 77 7.87 10.86 1.52
N LEU A 78 7.15 10.75 0.43
CA LEU A 78 5.94 9.94 0.32
C LEU A 78 6.34 8.61 -0.33
N TYR A 79 6.40 7.54 0.45
CA TYR A 79 6.77 6.21 -0.03
C TYR A 79 5.50 5.38 -0.26
N MET A 80 5.00 5.41 -1.48
CA MET A 80 3.70 4.86 -1.88
C MET A 80 3.78 3.98 -3.14
N PRO A 81 4.71 3.03 -3.26
CA PRO A 81 4.64 2.05 -4.34
C PRO A 81 3.40 1.17 -4.11
N VAL A 82 2.57 0.96 -5.13
CA VAL A 82 1.32 0.18 -5.02
C VAL A 82 1.61 -1.29 -4.74
N SER A 83 2.75 -1.80 -5.15
CA SER A 83 3.23 -3.14 -4.82
C SER A 83 4.75 -3.20 -4.92
N LEU A 84 5.40 -3.74 -3.92
CA LEU A 84 6.84 -4.02 -3.94
C LEU A 84 7.18 -5.20 -4.87
N GLU A 85 6.26 -6.16 -5.01
CA GLU A 85 6.40 -7.31 -5.93
C GLU A 85 6.37 -6.89 -7.39
N VAL A 86 5.76 -5.74 -7.71
CA VAL A 86 5.78 -5.17 -9.05
C VAL A 86 7.20 -4.85 -9.48
N GLU A 87 8.05 -4.46 -8.55
CA GLU A 87 9.47 -4.25 -8.82
C GLU A 87 10.14 -5.57 -9.19
N GLU A 88 9.89 -6.66 -8.48
CA GLU A 88 10.41 -7.98 -8.83
C GLU A 88 9.82 -8.52 -10.14
N THR A 89 8.54 -8.29 -10.39
CA THR A 89 7.89 -8.68 -11.66
C THR A 89 8.33 -7.78 -12.82
N ASN A 90 8.56 -6.50 -12.58
CA ASN A 90 9.20 -5.62 -13.54
C ASN A 90 10.66 -6.02 -13.79
N PHE A 91 11.39 -6.47 -12.78
CA PHE A 91 12.70 -7.09 -12.96
C PHE A 91 12.62 -8.33 -13.83
N ALA A 92 11.66 -9.21 -13.64
CA ALA A 92 11.47 -10.37 -14.50
C ALA A 92 11.13 -10.01 -15.97
N ARG A 93 10.41 -8.89 -16.20
CA ARG A 93 10.13 -8.38 -17.55
C ARG A 93 11.30 -7.67 -18.21
N VAL A 94 12.07 -6.92 -17.41
CA VAL A 94 13.28 -6.24 -17.87
C VAL A 94 14.40 -7.22 -18.11
N ALA A 95 14.38 -8.26 -17.34
CA ALA A 95 15.30 -9.34 -17.37
C ALA A 95 15.25 -10.19 -18.65
N ALA A 96 14.20 -10.10 -19.45
CA ALA A 96 14.20 -10.74 -20.77
C ALA A 96 15.20 -10.09 -21.74
N ASP A 97 15.50 -8.80 -21.53
CA ASP A 97 16.43 -8.03 -22.39
C ASP A 97 17.85 -7.91 -21.78
N GLU A 98 18.03 -8.29 -20.50
CA GLU A 98 19.32 -8.26 -19.82
C GLU A 98 20.02 -9.64 -19.94
N PRO A 99 21.34 -9.67 -20.22
CA PRO A 99 22.07 -10.94 -20.32
C PRO A 99 22.11 -11.73 -19.00
N TYR A 100 21.86 -11.08 -17.86
CA TYR A 100 21.90 -11.69 -16.53
C TYR A 100 20.76 -11.17 -15.61
N PRO A 101 19.50 -11.48 -15.93
CA PRO A 101 18.34 -10.88 -15.25
C PRO A 101 18.27 -11.14 -13.73
N ARG A 102 18.58 -12.36 -13.31
CA ARG A 102 18.60 -12.71 -11.88
C ARG A 102 19.73 -11.98 -11.15
N PHE A 103 20.87 -11.83 -11.80
CA PHE A 103 22.00 -11.10 -11.22
C PHE A 103 21.67 -9.61 -11.08
N ALA A 104 21.09 -8.98 -12.12
CA ALA A 104 20.65 -7.59 -12.06
C ALA A 104 19.66 -7.36 -10.90
N ALA A 105 18.63 -8.21 -10.76
CA ALA A 105 17.68 -8.14 -9.64
C ALA A 105 18.38 -8.27 -8.27
N GLN A 106 19.35 -9.18 -8.14
CA GLN A 106 20.14 -9.35 -6.92
C GLN A 106 21.00 -8.13 -6.58
N GLN A 107 21.47 -7.37 -7.58
CA GLN A 107 22.24 -6.14 -7.33
C GLN A 107 21.33 -4.94 -7.01
N TRP A 108 20.16 -4.84 -7.65
CA TRP A 108 19.24 -3.75 -7.41
C TRP A 108 18.55 -3.81 -6.05
N ARG A 109 18.25 -4.99 -5.55
CA ARG A 109 17.60 -5.14 -4.24
C ARG A 109 18.38 -4.45 -3.10
N PRO A 110 19.67 -4.75 -2.85
CA PRO A 110 20.40 -4.09 -1.79
C PRO A 110 20.61 -2.58 -2.05
N LEU A 111 20.69 -2.15 -3.31
CA LEU A 111 20.75 -0.72 -3.63
C LEU A 111 19.44 -0.01 -3.27
N THR A 112 18.30 -0.58 -3.63
CA THR A 112 16.98 -0.04 -3.25
C THR A 112 16.81 -0.01 -1.73
N GLU A 113 17.14 -1.09 -1.05
CA GLU A 113 17.12 -1.16 0.42
C GLU A 113 18.01 -0.12 1.07
N TYR A 114 19.16 0.17 0.50
CA TYR A 114 20.06 1.22 0.98
C TYR A 114 19.50 2.63 0.77
N VAL A 115 18.92 2.93 -0.41
CA VAL A 115 18.23 4.20 -0.66
C VAL A 115 17.09 4.42 0.32
N GLU A 116 16.28 3.40 0.57
CA GLU A 116 15.18 3.44 1.53
C GLU A 116 15.68 3.64 2.96
N HIS A 117 16.83 3.00 3.33
CA HIS A 117 17.49 3.24 4.61
C HIS A 117 17.91 4.69 4.75
N LEU A 118 18.56 5.26 3.74
CA LEU A 118 18.98 6.65 3.75
C LEU A 118 17.79 7.60 3.88
N LEU A 119 16.72 7.40 3.13
CA LEU A 119 15.51 8.19 3.25
C LEU A 119 14.96 8.19 4.68
N GLN A 120 14.93 7.04 5.35
CA GLN A 120 14.46 6.94 6.73
C GLN A 120 15.38 7.65 7.73
N GLN A 121 16.68 7.77 7.44
CA GLN A 121 17.63 8.46 8.30
C GLN A 121 17.61 9.98 8.13
N THR A 122 17.35 10.47 6.92
CA THR A 122 17.53 11.88 6.57
C THR A 122 16.23 12.65 6.42
N THR A 123 15.11 11.96 6.21
CA THR A 123 13.85 12.55 5.76
C THR A 123 12.66 11.99 6.54
N ARG A 124 11.68 12.83 6.83
CA ARG A 124 10.37 12.34 7.31
C ARG A 124 9.71 11.55 6.20
N CYS A 125 9.44 10.27 6.44
CA CYS A 125 8.77 9.40 5.46
C CYS A 125 7.32 9.12 5.84
N VAL A 126 6.44 9.08 4.84
CA VAL A 126 5.05 8.64 4.93
C VAL A 126 4.76 7.64 3.79
N ASN A 127 4.48 6.41 4.05
CA ASN A 127 4.88 5.64 5.23
C ASN A 127 6.39 5.37 5.18
N THR A 128 7.00 4.93 6.30
CA THR A 128 8.39 4.47 6.16
C THR A 128 8.43 3.19 5.31
N PRO A 129 9.48 2.96 4.50
CA PRO A 129 9.64 1.71 3.74
C PRO A 129 9.53 0.46 4.61
N GLY A 130 10.10 0.49 5.82
CA GLY A 130 9.98 -0.62 6.77
C GLY A 130 8.56 -0.89 7.24
N ALA A 131 7.76 0.14 7.53
CA ALA A 131 6.34 0.01 7.88
C ALA A 131 5.52 -0.53 6.70
N THR A 132 5.77 -0.02 5.50
CA THR A 132 5.14 -0.49 4.26
C THR A 132 5.41 -1.99 4.03
N ARG A 133 6.66 -2.44 4.15
CA ARG A 133 6.99 -3.88 4.03
C ARG A 133 6.30 -4.74 5.09
N ARG A 134 6.22 -4.28 6.34
CA ARG A 134 5.48 -5.00 7.39
C ARG A 134 4.00 -5.12 7.07
N ALA A 135 3.39 -4.04 6.61
CA ALA A 135 1.99 -4.03 6.23
C ALA A 135 1.70 -4.93 5.01
N ASN A 136 2.60 -4.96 4.02
CA ASN A 136 2.46 -5.78 2.82
C ASN A 136 2.65 -7.29 3.08
N ASN A 137 3.35 -7.66 4.16
CA ASN A 137 3.39 -9.04 4.61
C ASN A 137 2.17 -9.36 5.48
N LYS A 138 1.15 -9.97 4.88
CA LYS A 138 -0.13 -10.26 5.56
C LYS A 138 -0.01 -11.14 6.79
N LEU A 139 1.05 -11.94 6.92
CA LEU A 139 1.28 -12.75 8.13
C LEU A 139 1.76 -11.88 9.29
N ILE A 140 2.69 -10.96 9.03
CA ILE A 140 3.13 -9.96 10.00
C ILE A 140 1.96 -9.04 10.39
N GLN A 141 1.16 -8.62 9.41
CA GLN A 141 -0.03 -7.81 9.62
C GLN A 141 -1.03 -8.51 10.56
N LEU A 142 -1.37 -9.77 10.31
CA LEU A 142 -2.28 -10.54 11.15
C LEU A 142 -1.77 -10.65 12.60
N GLU A 143 -0.48 -10.87 12.79
CA GLU A 143 0.14 -10.95 14.11
C GLU A 143 0.13 -9.59 14.82
N ALA A 144 0.43 -8.49 14.13
CA ALA A 144 0.39 -7.14 14.68
C ALA A 144 -1.04 -6.76 15.13
N LEU A 145 -2.04 -7.04 14.29
CA LEU A 145 -3.46 -6.81 14.63
C LEU A 145 -3.89 -7.63 15.85
N ARG A 146 -3.51 -8.90 15.91
CA ARG A 146 -3.83 -9.77 17.05
C ARG A 146 -3.22 -9.26 18.36
N ARG A 147 -1.95 -8.82 18.34
CA ARG A 147 -1.27 -8.23 19.50
C ARG A 147 -1.93 -6.94 19.98
N ALA A 148 -2.46 -6.17 19.05
CA ALA A 148 -3.20 -4.94 19.34
C ALA A 148 -4.65 -5.19 19.82
N GLY A 149 -5.07 -6.46 20.00
CA GLY A 149 -6.43 -6.81 20.39
C GLY A 149 -7.47 -6.59 19.30
N LEU A 150 -7.02 -6.40 18.05
CA LEU A 150 -7.89 -6.21 16.90
C LEU A 150 -8.12 -7.56 16.23
N VAL A 151 -9.36 -8.01 16.22
CA VAL A 151 -9.68 -9.39 15.82
C VAL A 151 -9.95 -9.45 14.31
N PRO A 152 -9.06 -10.09 13.54
CA PRO A 152 -9.41 -10.49 12.17
C PRO A 152 -10.43 -11.65 12.22
N PRO A 153 -11.09 -11.99 11.11
CA PRO A 153 -11.90 -13.20 11.00
C PRO A 153 -11.10 -14.43 11.45
N LEU A 154 -11.78 -15.48 11.93
CA LEU A 154 -11.09 -16.73 12.26
C LEU A 154 -10.22 -17.19 11.09
N THR A 155 -8.92 -17.25 11.32
CA THR A 155 -7.88 -17.35 10.29
C THR A 155 -6.95 -18.52 10.57
N ALA A 156 -6.58 -19.26 9.53
CA ALA A 156 -5.43 -20.17 9.53
C ALA A 156 -4.49 -19.81 8.40
N VAL A 157 -3.22 -20.17 8.56
CA VAL A 157 -2.20 -20.10 7.50
C VAL A 157 -1.70 -21.53 7.27
N SER A 158 -1.77 -21.98 6.04
CA SER A 158 -1.29 -23.33 5.69
C SER A 158 -0.88 -23.42 4.22
N THR A 159 -0.05 -24.43 3.93
CA THR A 159 0.25 -24.87 2.58
C THR A 159 -0.81 -25.88 2.15
N GLY A 160 -1.80 -25.41 1.39
CA GLY A 160 -2.98 -26.18 1.03
C GLY A 160 -4.17 -25.95 1.97
N TYR A 161 -5.30 -26.62 1.71
CA TYR A 161 -6.52 -26.50 2.51
C TYR A 161 -6.28 -26.94 3.97
N PRO A 162 -6.76 -26.19 4.99
CA PRO A 162 -6.53 -26.53 6.39
C PRO A 162 -7.10 -27.90 6.74
N ARG A 163 -6.23 -28.81 7.21
CA ARG A 163 -6.61 -30.19 7.62
C ARG A 163 -6.73 -30.33 9.14
N GLN A 164 -6.35 -29.30 9.89
CA GLN A 164 -6.35 -29.30 11.36
C GLN A 164 -6.93 -27.98 11.89
N GLY A 165 -7.30 -27.99 13.16
CA GLY A 165 -7.83 -26.82 13.85
C GLY A 165 -9.29 -26.50 13.50
N ALA A 166 -9.75 -25.34 13.95
CA ALA A 166 -11.15 -24.93 13.89
C ALA A 166 -11.71 -24.74 12.45
N LEU A 167 -10.84 -24.59 11.45
CA LEU A 167 -11.23 -24.41 10.05
C LEU A 167 -11.35 -25.75 9.28
N ALA A 168 -10.78 -26.83 9.78
CA ALA A 168 -10.73 -28.12 9.07
C ALA A 168 -12.11 -28.72 8.78
N ALA A 169 -13.10 -28.43 9.64
CA ALA A 169 -14.48 -28.93 9.48
C ALA A 169 -15.33 -28.11 8.52
N ARG A 170 -14.86 -26.96 8.03
CA ARG A 170 -15.65 -26.06 7.17
C ARG A 170 -15.73 -26.62 5.75
N ALA A 171 -16.91 -26.47 5.14
CA ALA A 171 -17.11 -26.90 3.75
C ALA A 171 -16.44 -25.96 2.74
N SER A 172 -16.35 -24.67 3.06
CA SER A 172 -15.70 -23.66 2.23
C SER A 172 -15.03 -22.59 3.07
N LEU A 173 -13.95 -22.03 2.56
CA LEU A 173 -13.16 -20.97 3.17
C LEU A 173 -12.78 -19.92 2.12
N VAL A 174 -12.56 -18.69 2.55
CA VAL A 174 -11.94 -17.66 1.71
C VAL A 174 -10.44 -17.90 1.70
N ARG A 175 -9.87 -18.16 0.54
CA ARG A 175 -8.42 -18.26 0.31
C ARG A 175 -7.89 -16.89 -0.13
N LYS A 176 -6.85 -16.42 0.55
CA LYS A 176 -6.12 -15.19 0.21
C LYS A 176 -4.63 -15.50 0.04
N ASN A 177 -3.95 -14.68 -0.76
CA ASN A 177 -2.49 -14.73 -0.85
C ASN A 177 -1.84 -14.23 0.45
N VAL A 178 -0.65 -14.72 0.76
CA VAL A 178 0.13 -14.28 1.93
C VAL A 178 0.87 -12.97 1.68
N SER A 179 1.12 -12.64 0.41
CA SER A 179 1.73 -11.40 -0.05
C SER A 179 0.67 -10.43 -0.56
N GLU A 180 1.06 -9.16 -0.69
CA GLU A 180 0.29 -8.16 -1.41
C GLU A 180 0.27 -8.48 -2.92
N GLY A 181 -0.75 -7.95 -3.61
CA GLY A 181 -0.84 -7.97 -5.06
C GLY A 181 -1.41 -9.24 -5.65
N GLY A 182 -0.99 -10.41 -5.21
CA GLY A 182 -1.51 -11.70 -5.67
C GLY A 182 -1.40 -11.92 -7.19
N TRP A 183 -0.43 -11.31 -7.85
CA TRP A 183 -0.18 -11.51 -9.28
C TRP A 183 0.52 -12.84 -9.52
N LYS A 184 -0.07 -13.70 -10.34
CA LYS A 184 0.53 -14.96 -10.78
C LYS A 184 1.46 -14.76 -11.96
N SER A 185 1.17 -13.75 -12.77
CA SER A 185 1.96 -13.35 -13.94
C SER A 185 1.78 -11.84 -14.16
N SER A 186 2.43 -11.33 -15.18
CA SER A 186 2.29 -9.94 -15.60
C SER A 186 0.85 -9.52 -15.97
N THR A 187 -0.02 -10.48 -16.19
CA THR A 187 -1.41 -10.26 -16.67
C THR A 187 -2.46 -10.98 -15.84
N GLU A 188 -2.07 -11.91 -14.96
CA GLU A 188 -3.00 -12.73 -14.19
C GLU A 188 -2.98 -12.36 -12.71
N PHE A 189 -4.07 -11.77 -12.23
CA PHE A 189 -4.31 -11.46 -10.82
C PHE A 189 -5.05 -12.61 -10.12
N SER A 190 -4.63 -12.96 -8.91
CA SER A 190 -5.31 -13.96 -8.06
C SER A 190 -6.02 -13.26 -6.89
N PRO A 191 -7.31 -12.91 -7.04
CA PRO A 191 -8.08 -12.28 -5.97
C PRO A 191 -8.34 -13.25 -4.81
N ALA A 192 -8.87 -12.71 -3.71
CA ALA A 192 -9.49 -13.53 -2.67
C ALA A 192 -10.65 -14.31 -3.28
N ARG A 193 -10.73 -15.63 -3.00
CA ARG A 193 -11.75 -16.50 -3.58
C ARG A 193 -12.33 -17.46 -2.56
N LEU A 194 -13.60 -17.79 -2.69
CA LEU A 194 -14.23 -18.87 -1.95
C LEU A 194 -13.75 -20.21 -2.53
N VAL A 195 -13.23 -21.08 -1.67
CA VAL A 195 -12.66 -22.38 -2.05
C VAL A 195 -13.31 -23.47 -1.21
N GLY A 196 -13.86 -24.47 -1.87
CA GLY A 196 -14.39 -25.67 -1.21
C GLY A 196 -13.29 -26.63 -0.80
N LYS A 197 -13.62 -27.55 0.11
CA LYS A 197 -12.72 -28.58 0.63
C LYS A 197 -12.18 -29.52 -0.45
N GLU A 198 -12.94 -29.71 -1.52
CA GLU A 198 -12.59 -30.59 -2.66
C GLU A 198 -11.68 -29.92 -3.70
N ALA A 199 -11.30 -28.64 -3.48
CA ALA A 199 -10.43 -27.95 -4.42
C ALA A 199 -9.03 -28.60 -4.48
N PRO A 200 -8.34 -28.56 -5.64
CA PRO A 200 -6.99 -29.05 -5.77
C PRO A 200 -6.05 -28.47 -4.73
N ASP A 201 -5.23 -29.31 -4.12
CA ASP A 201 -4.22 -28.91 -3.14
C ASP A 201 -3.01 -28.28 -3.86
N GLU A 202 -2.99 -26.96 -3.95
CA GLU A 202 -1.91 -26.25 -4.63
C GLU A 202 -0.59 -26.22 -3.83
N ARG A 203 -0.56 -26.71 -2.59
CA ARG A 203 0.59 -26.68 -1.66
C ARG A 203 1.32 -25.35 -1.56
N LEU A 204 0.66 -24.26 -1.96
CA LEU A 204 1.18 -22.91 -1.81
C LEU A 204 0.75 -22.33 -0.46
N PRO A 205 1.60 -21.56 0.22
CA PRO A 205 1.19 -20.83 1.41
C PRO A 205 -0.02 -19.94 1.12
N ALA A 206 -1.04 -20.04 1.94
CA ALA A 206 -2.25 -19.24 1.80
C ALA A 206 -2.84 -18.89 3.17
N ILE A 207 -3.55 -17.79 3.23
CA ILE A 207 -4.40 -17.38 4.35
C ILE A 207 -5.79 -17.93 4.07
N TRP A 208 -6.36 -18.61 5.05
CA TRP A 208 -7.68 -19.21 5.02
C TRP A 208 -8.55 -18.58 6.08
N GLN A 209 -9.71 -18.06 5.70
CA GLN A 209 -10.62 -17.36 6.61
C GLN A 209 -12.04 -17.85 6.44
N ILE A 210 -12.82 -17.80 7.53
CA ILE A 210 -14.26 -17.99 7.41
C ILE A 210 -14.85 -16.88 6.55
N PRO A 211 -15.78 -17.20 5.63
CA PRO A 211 -16.51 -16.19 4.88
C PRO A 211 -17.41 -15.38 5.84
N ILE A 212 -17.34 -14.06 5.74
CA ILE A 212 -18.26 -13.16 6.43
C ILE A 212 -19.41 -12.85 5.50
N GLN A 213 -20.66 -13.01 6.01
CA GLN A 213 -21.88 -12.69 5.28
C GLN A 213 -22.25 -11.24 5.61
N ALA A 214 -22.11 -10.35 4.64
CA ALA A 214 -22.52 -8.95 4.76
C ALA A 214 -22.89 -8.39 3.39
N ASP A 215 -23.86 -7.47 3.35
CA ASP A 215 -24.32 -6.76 2.15
C ASP A 215 -23.42 -5.60 1.74
N HIS A 216 -22.45 -5.27 2.60
CA HIS A 216 -21.48 -4.22 2.37
C HIS A 216 -20.16 -4.49 3.08
N GLU A 217 -19.12 -3.75 2.70
CA GLU A 217 -17.87 -3.65 3.41
C GLU A 217 -17.49 -2.19 3.61
N TYR A 218 -16.55 -1.96 4.50
CA TYR A 218 -15.98 -0.64 4.73
C TYR A 218 -14.54 -0.61 4.22
N ARG A 219 -14.25 0.42 3.45
CA ARG A 219 -12.89 0.82 3.13
C ARG A 219 -12.59 2.10 3.89
N VAL A 220 -11.74 2.01 4.89
CA VAL A 220 -11.50 3.08 5.85
C VAL A 220 -10.15 3.71 5.62
N TYR A 221 -10.11 4.98 5.31
CA TYR A 221 -8.89 5.75 5.08
C TYR A 221 -8.45 6.39 6.39
N VAL A 222 -7.23 6.11 6.81
CA VAL A 222 -6.56 6.70 7.97
C VAL A 222 -5.45 7.60 7.46
N MET A 223 -5.49 8.90 7.81
CA MET A 223 -4.56 9.95 7.37
C MET A 223 -4.09 10.74 8.59
N GLY A 224 -3.06 10.23 9.29
CA GLY A 224 -2.71 10.68 10.63
C GLY A 224 -3.79 10.31 11.63
N ASP A 225 -4.41 11.32 12.26
CA ASP A 225 -5.53 11.10 13.19
C ASP A 225 -6.92 11.21 12.53
N GLU A 226 -6.98 11.52 11.25
CA GLU A 226 -8.23 11.57 10.49
C GLU A 226 -8.63 10.18 10.02
N VAL A 227 -9.90 9.80 10.19
CA VAL A 227 -10.47 8.51 9.80
C VAL A 227 -11.72 8.74 8.97
N ILE A 228 -11.74 8.25 7.74
CA ILE A 228 -12.84 8.42 6.78
C ILE A 228 -13.37 7.04 6.39
N PHE A 229 -14.65 6.79 6.69
CA PHE A 229 -15.32 5.55 6.34
C PHE A 229 -16.00 5.67 4.98
N VAL A 230 -15.65 4.77 4.07
CA VAL A 230 -16.33 4.58 2.79
C VAL A 230 -17.04 3.24 2.84
N ARG A 231 -18.37 3.25 2.80
CA ARG A 231 -19.17 2.04 2.66
C ARG A 231 -19.24 1.64 1.19
N LEU A 232 -18.89 0.40 0.91
CA LEU A 232 -18.96 -0.22 -0.41
C LEU A 232 -20.09 -1.25 -0.41
N GLU A 233 -21.04 -1.11 -1.31
CA GLU A 233 -22.10 -2.11 -1.48
C GLU A 233 -21.53 -3.37 -2.15
N ARG A 234 -21.92 -4.54 -1.68
CA ARG A 234 -21.47 -5.83 -2.20
C ARG A 234 -22.59 -6.53 -2.96
N GLU A 235 -22.23 -7.10 -4.09
CA GLU A 235 -23.08 -8.08 -4.76
C GLU A 235 -22.88 -9.45 -4.09
N ALA A 236 -23.98 -10.16 -3.81
CA ALA A 236 -23.96 -11.39 -3.01
C ALA A 236 -23.02 -12.50 -3.53
N ALA A 237 -22.67 -12.47 -4.83
CA ALA A 237 -21.82 -13.48 -5.48
C ALA A 237 -20.33 -13.08 -5.54
N VAL A 238 -19.94 -11.87 -5.12
CA VAL A 238 -18.59 -11.32 -5.32
C VAL A 238 -17.81 -11.34 -4.01
N THR A 239 -16.68 -12.04 -3.99
CA THR A 239 -15.79 -12.08 -2.82
C THR A 239 -14.89 -10.84 -2.74
N ASP A 240 -14.57 -10.21 -3.87
CA ASP A 240 -13.74 -9.01 -3.96
C ASP A 240 -14.50 -7.92 -4.72
N VAL A 241 -14.91 -6.85 -4.03
CA VAL A 241 -15.71 -5.75 -4.59
C VAL A 241 -15.04 -4.98 -5.73
N ARG A 242 -13.70 -5.10 -5.86
CA ARG A 242 -12.96 -4.50 -6.97
C ARG A 242 -13.21 -5.21 -8.30
N ILE A 243 -13.73 -6.44 -8.26
CA ILE A 243 -14.03 -7.27 -9.43
C ILE A 243 -15.54 -7.27 -9.67
N THR A 244 -16.11 -6.10 -9.89
CA THR A 244 -17.51 -6.02 -10.31
C THR A 244 -17.58 -6.04 -11.84
N GLN A 245 -18.47 -6.85 -12.41
CA GLN A 245 -18.72 -6.87 -13.86
C GLN A 245 -19.38 -5.57 -14.36
N ALA A 246 -19.87 -4.73 -13.45
CA ALA A 246 -20.70 -3.56 -13.74
C ALA A 246 -19.96 -2.20 -13.70
N GLY A 247 -18.63 -2.17 -13.59
CA GLY A 247 -17.86 -0.92 -13.54
C GLY A 247 -17.47 -0.50 -12.12
N ARG A 248 -17.52 0.81 -11.81
CA ARG A 248 -17.14 1.32 -10.48
C ARG A 248 -18.10 0.82 -9.39
N PRO A 249 -17.57 0.43 -8.19
CA PRO A 249 -18.43 -0.01 -7.09
C PRO A 249 -19.34 1.12 -6.62
N ARG A 250 -20.53 0.78 -6.15
CA ARG A 250 -21.38 1.74 -5.43
C ARG A 250 -20.74 2.02 -4.08
N ALA A 251 -20.39 3.28 -3.84
CA ALA A 251 -19.71 3.69 -2.64
C ALA A 251 -20.24 5.03 -2.12
N ARG A 252 -20.20 5.22 -0.80
CA ARG A 252 -20.55 6.49 -0.16
C ARG A 252 -19.75 6.67 1.13
N ILE A 253 -19.51 7.91 1.50
CA ILE A 253 -18.94 8.25 2.80
C ILE A 253 -20.02 8.11 3.86
N VAL A 254 -19.64 7.53 5.00
CA VAL A 254 -20.51 7.35 6.16
C VAL A 254 -19.76 7.77 7.43
N GLU A 255 -20.51 8.07 8.48
CA GLU A 255 -19.95 8.28 9.80
C GLU A 255 -19.64 6.93 10.47
N GLY A 256 -18.44 6.80 11.02
CA GLY A 256 -18.07 5.71 11.92
C GLY A 256 -18.22 6.17 13.36
N ASP A 257 -18.65 5.27 14.26
CA ASP A 257 -18.69 5.58 15.68
C ASP A 257 -17.29 5.72 16.31
N ALA A 258 -17.21 6.21 17.53
CA ALA A 258 -15.93 6.47 18.21
C ALA A 258 -15.09 5.20 18.42
N ASN A 259 -15.73 4.05 18.72
CA ASN A 259 -15.06 2.77 18.91
C ASN A 259 -14.44 2.29 17.58
N TRP A 260 -15.21 2.33 16.50
CA TRP A 260 -14.70 1.96 15.18
C TRP A 260 -13.54 2.85 14.74
N ARG A 261 -13.63 4.18 14.97
CA ARG A 261 -12.51 5.12 14.69
C ARG A 261 -11.27 4.75 15.48
N ALA A 262 -11.40 4.51 16.78
CA ALA A 262 -10.27 4.11 17.64
C ALA A 262 -9.61 2.81 17.16
N ARG A 263 -10.40 1.84 16.71
CA ARG A 263 -9.91 0.56 16.17
C ARG A 263 -9.16 0.75 14.85
N MET A 264 -9.65 1.59 13.93
CA MET A 264 -8.97 1.85 12.65
C MET A 264 -7.63 2.57 12.89
N LEU A 265 -7.59 3.56 13.78
CA LEU A 265 -6.35 4.17 14.24
C LEU A 265 -5.40 3.16 14.90
N GLY A 266 -5.95 2.28 15.74
CA GLY A 266 -5.20 1.19 16.35
C GLY A 266 -4.57 0.25 15.33
N ALA A 267 -5.28 -0.08 14.26
CA ALA A 267 -4.77 -0.93 13.18
C ALA A 267 -3.61 -0.28 12.41
N ALA A 268 -3.72 1.02 12.09
CA ALA A 268 -2.64 1.76 11.45
C ALA A 268 -1.41 1.84 12.37
N ARG A 269 -1.59 2.20 13.64
CA ARG A 269 -0.51 2.30 14.63
C ARG A 269 0.18 0.97 14.91
N ALA A 270 -0.55 -0.16 14.91
CA ALA A 270 0.04 -1.49 15.10
C ALA A 270 1.06 -1.86 14.01
N LEU A 271 1.02 -1.18 12.88
CA LEU A 271 1.91 -1.36 11.73
C LEU A 271 2.85 -0.16 11.50
N ASP A 272 2.83 0.84 12.38
CA ASP A 272 3.57 2.11 12.28
C ASP A 272 3.24 2.89 10.99
N LEU A 273 1.97 2.94 10.60
CA LEU A 273 1.52 3.63 9.40
C LEU A 273 0.92 5.00 9.74
N ASP A 274 1.41 6.06 9.10
CA ASP A 274 0.81 7.40 9.12
C ASP A 274 -0.37 7.50 8.13
N TYR A 275 -0.29 6.75 7.04
CA TYR A 275 -1.35 6.56 6.06
C TYR A 275 -1.69 5.08 5.94
N ALA A 276 -2.95 4.74 6.06
CA ALA A 276 -3.42 3.37 5.89
C ALA A 276 -4.81 3.32 5.27
N VAL A 277 -5.09 2.25 4.53
CA VAL A 277 -6.45 1.91 4.10
C VAL A 277 -6.80 0.56 4.69
N VAL A 278 -7.80 0.56 5.57
CA VAL A 278 -8.28 -0.63 6.28
C VAL A 278 -9.53 -1.14 5.61
N ASP A 279 -9.48 -2.38 5.14
CA ASP A 279 -10.66 -3.07 4.63
C ASP A 279 -11.29 -3.87 5.79
N ALA A 280 -12.58 -3.63 6.06
CA ALA A 280 -13.31 -4.23 7.19
C ALA A 280 -14.74 -4.61 6.80
N MET A 281 -15.28 -5.62 7.47
CA MET A 281 -16.66 -6.06 7.27
C MET A 281 -17.42 -6.08 8.59
N PRO A 282 -18.73 -5.72 8.59
CA PRO A 282 -19.55 -5.80 9.79
C PRO A 282 -19.75 -7.26 10.22
N VAL A 283 -19.66 -7.47 11.54
CA VAL A 283 -19.96 -8.75 12.21
C VAL A 283 -20.72 -8.43 13.48
N GLY A 284 -22.04 -8.56 13.44
CA GLY A 284 -22.90 -8.04 14.51
C GLY A 284 -22.75 -6.52 14.63
N ASP A 285 -22.54 -6.02 15.85
CA ASP A 285 -22.32 -4.60 16.13
C ASP A 285 -20.86 -4.15 15.95
N ASP A 286 -19.97 -5.04 15.52
CA ASP A 286 -18.54 -4.80 15.41
C ASP A 286 -18.02 -4.90 13.98
N LEU A 287 -16.74 -4.59 13.77
CA LEU A 287 -16.03 -4.71 12.49
C LEU A 287 -14.91 -5.74 12.57
N ALA A 288 -14.93 -6.71 11.67
CA ALA A 288 -13.81 -7.59 11.43
C ALA A 288 -12.84 -6.93 10.44
N ILE A 289 -11.59 -6.73 10.84
CA ILE A 289 -10.54 -6.18 9.99
C ILE A 289 -10.05 -7.27 9.06
N LEU A 290 -10.20 -7.06 7.76
CA LEU A 290 -9.80 -8.01 6.72
C LEU A 290 -8.35 -7.82 6.29
N GLU A 291 -7.91 -6.57 6.18
CA GLU A 291 -6.62 -6.17 5.62
C GLU A 291 -6.31 -4.70 5.96
N VAL A 292 -5.03 -4.38 6.09
CA VAL A 292 -4.52 -3.02 6.23
C VAL A 292 -3.52 -2.76 5.11
N ASN A 293 -3.82 -1.82 4.23
CA ASN A 293 -3.02 -1.50 3.05
C ASN A 293 -2.24 -0.20 3.30
N ALA A 294 -0.91 -0.25 3.26
CA ALA A 294 -0.05 0.93 3.39
C ALA A 294 -0.13 1.89 2.19
N ASN A 295 -0.55 1.39 1.04
CA ASN A 295 -0.55 2.09 -0.25
C ASN A 295 -1.94 2.08 -0.88
N GLY A 296 -2.99 2.09 -0.07
CA GLY A 296 -4.35 2.02 -0.56
C GLY A 296 -4.74 3.23 -1.41
N VAL A 297 -5.42 2.97 -2.51
CA VAL A 297 -5.82 3.97 -3.50
C VAL A 297 -7.34 4.14 -3.54
N TRP A 298 -7.81 5.22 -4.15
CA TRP A 298 -9.25 5.58 -4.23
C TRP A 298 -9.75 5.83 -5.66
N TRP A 299 -8.90 5.84 -6.66
CA TRP A 299 -9.24 6.23 -8.04
C TRP A 299 -10.33 5.35 -8.69
N PHE A 300 -10.55 4.14 -8.20
CA PHE A 300 -11.60 3.22 -8.67
C PHE A 300 -12.98 3.52 -8.07
N LEU A 301 -13.06 4.36 -7.04
CA LEU A 301 -14.31 4.76 -6.40
C LEU A 301 -15.10 5.76 -7.28
N PRO A 302 -16.39 6.00 -7.00
CA PRO A 302 -17.15 7.07 -7.62
C PRO A 302 -16.43 8.42 -7.52
N ALA A 303 -16.58 9.26 -8.53
CA ALA A 303 -15.76 10.47 -8.66
C ALA A 303 -15.92 11.46 -7.50
N ASP A 304 -17.12 11.59 -6.94
CA ASP A 304 -17.41 12.42 -5.77
C ASP A 304 -16.66 11.93 -4.53
N VAL A 305 -16.67 10.64 -4.26
CA VAL A 305 -15.93 10.01 -3.15
C VAL A 305 -14.42 10.13 -3.38
N ALA A 306 -13.95 9.82 -4.59
CA ALA A 306 -12.53 9.91 -4.94
C ALA A 306 -11.98 11.32 -4.80
N ASN A 307 -12.70 12.34 -5.29
CA ASN A 307 -12.30 13.75 -5.19
C ASN A 307 -12.26 14.24 -3.73
N LEU A 308 -13.20 13.79 -2.90
CA LEU A 308 -13.16 14.12 -1.47
C LEU A 308 -11.95 13.52 -0.80
N LEU A 309 -11.68 12.24 -1.03
CA LEU A 309 -10.51 11.53 -0.45
C LEU A 309 -9.19 12.17 -0.91
N GLU A 310 -9.07 12.52 -2.19
CA GLU A 310 -7.92 13.26 -2.72
C GLU A 310 -7.73 14.60 -2.00
N GLY A 311 -8.81 15.36 -1.82
CA GLY A 311 -8.75 16.62 -1.08
C GLY A 311 -8.30 16.47 0.37
N ARG A 312 -8.75 15.42 1.06
CA ARG A 312 -8.33 15.07 2.43
C ARG A 312 -6.86 14.63 2.47
N PHE A 313 -6.45 13.82 1.51
CA PHE A 313 -5.06 13.41 1.38
C PHE A 313 -4.12 14.61 1.12
N HIS A 314 -4.51 15.54 0.26
CA HIS A 314 -3.75 16.77 0.04
C HIS A 314 -3.65 17.62 1.32
N ALA A 315 -4.75 17.74 2.08
CA ALA A 315 -4.72 18.44 3.38
C ALA A 315 -3.84 17.71 4.41
N PHE A 316 -3.78 16.37 4.38
CA PHE A 316 -2.86 15.60 5.20
C PHE A 316 -1.41 15.88 4.84
N LEU A 317 -1.05 15.93 3.54
CA LEU A 317 0.29 16.31 3.09
C LEU A 317 0.66 17.75 3.50
N ASP A 318 -0.28 18.70 3.43
CA ASP A 318 -0.05 20.07 3.87
C ASP A 318 0.31 20.15 5.36
N ARG A 319 -0.42 19.43 6.22
CA ARG A 319 -0.11 19.36 7.66
C ARG A 319 1.30 18.79 7.90
N LEU A 320 1.65 17.70 7.23
CA LEU A 320 2.99 17.10 7.36
C LEU A 320 4.10 18.06 6.90
N LEU A 321 3.90 18.76 5.78
CA LEU A 321 4.86 19.73 5.28
C LEU A 321 5.00 20.93 6.22
N ALA A 322 3.94 21.34 6.90
CA ALA A 322 4.01 22.41 7.91
C ALA A 322 4.83 21.99 9.14
N ASP A 323 4.77 20.71 9.53
CA ASP A 323 5.45 20.20 10.72
C ASP A 323 6.94 19.89 10.49
N VAL A 324 7.38 19.71 9.24
CA VAL A 324 8.77 19.38 8.91
C VAL A 324 9.59 20.64 8.64
N LYS A 325 10.72 20.80 9.36
CA LYS A 325 11.67 21.89 9.12
C LYS A 325 12.43 21.72 7.81
N HIS A 326 12.82 22.83 7.18
CA HIS A 326 13.74 22.78 6.04
C HIS A 326 15.09 22.18 6.41
N PRO A 327 15.68 21.34 5.56
CA PRO A 327 16.96 20.65 5.86
C PRO A 327 18.13 21.61 6.11
N GLY A 328 18.06 22.89 5.68
CA GLY A 328 19.13 23.88 5.84
C GLY A 328 19.24 24.55 7.21
N ASN A 329 18.32 24.31 8.17
CA ASN A 329 18.24 25.08 9.42
C ASN A 329 18.61 24.30 10.71
N GLY A 330 19.21 23.14 10.62
CA GLY A 330 19.62 22.40 11.79
C GLY A 330 20.74 21.39 11.48
N SER A 331 21.90 21.55 12.12
CA SER A 331 22.88 20.47 12.20
C SER A 331 22.17 19.25 12.79
N LEU A 332 22.13 18.16 12.03
CA LEU A 332 21.71 16.85 12.55
C LEU A 332 22.68 16.44 13.67
N GLY A 333 22.32 16.75 14.91
CA GLY A 333 22.94 16.12 16.06
C GLY A 333 22.64 14.62 16.02
N PRO A 334 23.58 13.75 16.44
CA PRO A 334 23.36 12.32 16.48
C PRO A 334 22.15 11.99 17.36
N ARG A 335 21.20 11.21 16.83
CA ARG A 335 20.07 10.61 17.58
C ARG A 335 20.50 9.26 18.13
#